data_eab852160349d86df4fee5cd1f544c12
#
_entry.id   eab852160349d86df4fee5cd1f544c12
#
_cell.length_a   1.000
_cell.length_b   1.000
_cell.length_c   1.000
_cell.angle_alpha   90.00
_cell.angle_beta   90.00
_cell.angle_gamma   90.00
#
_symmetry.space_group_name_H-M   'P 1'
#
loop_
_entity.id
_entity.type
_entity.pdbx_description
1 polymer ?
#
loop_
_entity_poly.entity_id
_entity_poly.type
_entity_poly.pdbx_seq_one_letter_code
_entity_poly.pdbx_strand_id
1 'polypeptide(L)'
;LVLLSSTLLAQPGTSKSTLLSDSLDHWMTGVGEAVTRGWKVEEDNTLLCEGGGSGLLLSKRQYRDFVLTWEWKLSEKGNSGIKYRVRQYDNSWLGCEYQMLDDENYGTDSFSLNATASLYAIWEPSGNKVLHPGGEWNQSQIIVRGNRVRHYLNGELMVDGRIGSRDWKQRVAQSKFKNRQGFGMNRDGLIMLTEHGNPTWFRNVVITELGPLTSVRPTLGWCRKMEF
;
A
#
# COMPACT_ATOMS: atom_id res chain seq x y z
N LEU A 1 18.34 -22.50 12.91
CA LEU A 1 17.61 -21.49 12.10
C LEU A 1 16.31 -22.18 11.63
N VAL A 2 15.20 -21.90 12.29
CA VAL A 2 13.89 -22.45 11.91
C VAL A 2 13.15 -21.31 11.19
N LEU A 3 13.07 -21.45 9.86
CA LEU A 3 12.19 -20.63 9.02
C LEU A 3 10.75 -21.03 9.33
N LEU A 4 10.05 -20.26 10.14
CA LEU A 4 8.60 -20.33 10.29
C LEU A 4 7.97 -19.70 9.03
N SER A 5 7.78 -20.52 7.98
CA SER A 5 6.88 -20.16 6.89
C SER A 5 5.45 -20.17 7.45
N SER A 6 4.90 -19.02 7.77
CA SER A 6 3.47 -18.88 8.03
C SER A 6 2.73 -19.10 6.69
N THR A 7 2.37 -20.34 6.40
CA THR A 7 1.40 -20.68 5.36
C THR A 7 0.08 -20.02 5.73
N LEU A 8 -0.23 -18.91 5.09
CA LEU A 8 -1.56 -18.31 5.12
C LEU A 8 -2.50 -19.35 4.44
N LEU A 9 -3.21 -20.13 5.24
CA LEU A 9 -4.25 -21.03 4.73
C LEU A 9 -5.19 -20.21 3.84
N ALA A 10 -5.35 -20.63 2.59
CA ALA A 10 -6.24 -20.00 1.63
C ALA A 10 -7.66 -19.95 2.20
N GLN A 11 -8.10 -18.77 2.60
CA GLN A 11 -9.48 -18.53 3.04
C GLN A 11 -10.40 -18.62 1.81
N PRO A 12 -11.58 -19.25 1.89
CA PRO A 12 -12.52 -19.28 0.78
C PRO A 12 -12.84 -17.85 0.32
N GLY A 13 -12.69 -17.58 -0.99
CA GLY A 13 -12.96 -16.27 -1.59
C GLY A 13 -11.75 -15.33 -1.68
N THR A 14 -10.51 -15.81 -1.48
CA THR A 14 -9.32 -15.01 -1.79
C THR A 14 -8.91 -15.20 -3.25
N SER A 15 -8.65 -14.11 -3.95
CA SER A 15 -8.09 -14.10 -5.30
C SER A 15 -6.73 -13.42 -5.27
N LYS A 16 -5.70 -14.10 -5.76
CA LYS A 16 -4.33 -13.58 -5.86
C LYS A 16 -4.05 -13.21 -7.31
N SER A 17 -3.54 -11.99 -7.53
CA SER A 17 -3.14 -11.49 -8.85
C SER A 17 -1.77 -10.85 -8.76
N THR A 18 -0.91 -11.14 -9.72
CA THR A 18 0.34 -10.41 -9.94
C THR A 18 -0.01 -9.16 -10.74
N LEU A 19 0.29 -7.97 -10.19
CA LEU A 19 0.04 -6.69 -10.85
C LEU A 19 1.20 -6.28 -11.76
N LEU A 20 2.32 -6.96 -11.65
CA LEU A 20 3.51 -6.75 -12.45
C LEU A 20 3.94 -8.09 -13.04
N SER A 21 3.91 -8.19 -14.35
CA SER A 21 4.39 -9.31 -15.16
C SER A 21 5.36 -8.76 -16.20
N ASP A 22 5.46 -9.41 -17.33
CA ASP A 22 6.22 -8.99 -18.52
C ASP A 22 5.61 -7.79 -19.26
N SER A 23 4.46 -7.28 -18.79
CA SER A 23 3.74 -6.16 -19.40
C SER A 23 3.15 -5.21 -18.36
N LEU A 24 2.70 -4.04 -18.83
CA LEU A 24 1.96 -3.04 -18.05
C LEU A 24 0.44 -3.13 -18.26
N ASP A 25 -0.09 -4.29 -18.67
CA ASP A 25 -1.52 -4.47 -18.99
C ASP A 25 -2.47 -4.23 -17.82
N HIS A 26 -1.98 -4.33 -16.59
CA HIS A 26 -2.75 -4.01 -15.39
C HIS A 26 -2.79 -2.51 -15.05
N TRP A 27 -2.03 -1.69 -15.80
CA TRP A 27 -1.79 -0.28 -15.50
C TRP A 27 -2.25 0.65 -16.61
N MET A 28 -2.51 1.89 -16.23
CA MET A 28 -2.85 3.00 -17.13
C MET A 28 -2.23 4.30 -16.61
N THR A 29 -2.13 5.28 -17.48
CA THR A 29 -1.72 6.65 -17.12
C THR A 29 -2.82 7.38 -16.34
N GLY A 30 -2.49 8.56 -15.78
CA GLY A 30 -3.47 9.42 -15.10
C GLY A 30 -4.64 9.90 -15.96
N VAL A 31 -4.54 9.78 -17.30
CA VAL A 31 -5.62 10.09 -18.25
C VAL A 31 -6.32 8.84 -18.79
N GLY A 32 -5.99 7.66 -18.26
CA GLY A 32 -6.65 6.40 -18.61
C GLY A 32 -6.09 5.71 -19.86
N GLU A 33 -4.97 6.17 -20.38
CA GLU A 33 -4.31 5.62 -21.56
C GLU A 33 -3.30 4.53 -21.24
N ALA A 34 -2.87 3.80 -22.25
CA ALA A 34 -1.77 2.84 -22.14
C ALA A 34 -0.46 3.55 -21.76
N VAL A 35 0.38 2.86 -20.99
CA VAL A 35 1.67 3.38 -20.56
C VAL A 35 2.68 3.13 -21.68
N THR A 36 3.23 4.20 -22.24
CA THR A 36 4.16 4.15 -23.40
C THR A 36 5.52 4.78 -23.15
N ARG A 37 5.71 5.43 -22.00
CA ARG A 37 6.96 6.12 -21.64
C ARG A 37 7.13 6.27 -20.14
N GLY A 38 8.36 6.43 -19.70
CA GLY A 38 8.72 6.76 -18.32
C GLY A 38 8.64 5.58 -17.35
N TRP A 39 7.94 4.52 -17.73
CA TRP A 39 7.84 3.27 -17.00
C TRP A 39 8.17 2.12 -17.93
N LYS A 40 9.04 1.24 -17.52
CA LYS A 40 9.59 0.16 -18.35
C LYS A 40 9.68 -1.14 -17.56
N VAL A 41 9.21 -2.23 -18.12
CA VAL A 41 9.47 -3.56 -17.59
C VAL A 41 10.81 -4.03 -18.16
N GLU A 42 11.74 -4.37 -17.27
CA GLU A 42 13.07 -4.88 -17.60
C GLU A 42 13.01 -6.42 -17.81
N GLU A 43 14.08 -7.01 -18.36
CA GLU A 43 14.14 -8.45 -18.72
C GLU A 43 13.92 -9.40 -17.52
N ASP A 44 14.24 -8.96 -16.30
CA ASP A 44 14.03 -9.71 -15.05
C ASP A 44 12.64 -9.50 -14.43
N ASN A 45 11.70 -8.90 -15.17
CA ASN A 45 10.36 -8.48 -14.72
C ASN A 45 10.39 -7.40 -13.62
N THR A 46 11.47 -6.65 -13.50
CA THR A 46 11.51 -5.45 -12.67
C THR A 46 10.85 -4.30 -13.41
N LEU A 47 9.96 -3.56 -12.76
CA LEU A 47 9.41 -2.32 -13.26
C LEU A 47 10.31 -1.17 -12.85
N LEU A 48 10.90 -0.50 -13.81
CA LEU A 48 11.63 0.75 -13.64
C LEU A 48 10.72 1.94 -13.89
N CYS A 49 10.61 2.85 -12.93
CA CYS A 49 10.24 4.24 -13.13
C CYS A 49 11.52 5.02 -13.44
N GLU A 50 11.61 5.59 -14.63
CA GLU A 50 12.80 6.32 -15.06
C GLU A 50 12.98 7.66 -14.33
N GLY A 51 11.94 8.17 -13.65
CA GLY A 51 11.94 9.50 -13.06
C GLY A 51 11.70 10.60 -14.09
N GLY A 52 12.02 11.84 -13.71
CA GLY A 52 12.05 12.97 -14.67
C GLY A 52 10.71 13.32 -15.33
N GLY A 53 9.59 13.08 -14.66
CA GLY A 53 8.27 13.36 -15.21
C GLY A 53 7.64 12.16 -15.93
N SER A 54 8.03 10.94 -15.55
CA SER A 54 7.41 9.68 -16.01
C SER A 54 5.91 9.61 -15.76
N GLY A 55 5.40 10.44 -14.85
CA GLY A 55 4.01 10.46 -14.44
C GLY A 55 3.66 9.31 -13.51
N LEU A 56 2.39 9.23 -13.14
CA LEU A 56 1.88 8.20 -12.24
C LEU A 56 1.33 7.00 -13.02
N LEU A 57 1.33 5.83 -12.38
CA LEU A 57 0.60 4.65 -12.84
C LEU A 57 -0.61 4.39 -11.97
N LEU A 58 -1.77 4.14 -12.60
CA LEU A 58 -3.00 3.71 -11.94
C LEU A 58 -3.32 2.27 -12.33
N SER A 59 -3.73 1.47 -11.37
CA SER A 59 -4.30 0.15 -11.69
C SER A 59 -5.61 0.31 -12.49
N LYS A 60 -5.85 -0.57 -13.47
CA LYS A 60 -7.11 -0.57 -14.23
C LYS A 60 -8.31 -1.03 -13.39
N ARG A 61 -8.05 -1.77 -12.31
CA ARG A 61 -9.08 -2.28 -11.39
C ARG A 61 -9.05 -1.54 -10.06
N GLN A 62 -10.21 -1.44 -9.43
CA GLN A 62 -10.35 -0.97 -8.05
C GLN A 62 -10.29 -2.15 -7.08
N TYR A 63 -9.76 -1.90 -5.88
CA TYR A 63 -9.61 -2.88 -4.82
C TYR A 63 -10.20 -2.35 -3.51
N ARG A 64 -10.81 -3.24 -2.74
CA ARG A 64 -11.49 -2.89 -1.50
C ARG A 64 -10.77 -3.40 -0.26
N ASP A 65 -10.80 -4.70 -0.05
CA ASP A 65 -10.14 -5.39 1.05
C ASP A 65 -9.05 -6.28 0.46
N PHE A 66 -7.80 -6.05 0.81
CA PHE A 66 -6.68 -6.72 0.15
C PHE A 66 -5.43 -6.76 1.03
N VAL A 67 -4.52 -7.63 0.64
CA VAL A 67 -3.10 -7.60 0.99
C VAL A 67 -2.33 -7.26 -0.29
N LEU A 68 -1.56 -6.19 -0.28
CA LEU A 68 -0.63 -5.82 -1.35
C LEU A 68 0.79 -6.01 -0.83
N THR A 69 1.60 -6.77 -1.54
CA THR A 69 3.02 -6.97 -1.26
C THR A 69 3.84 -6.55 -2.46
N TRP A 70 5.00 -5.98 -2.21
CA TRP A 70 5.95 -5.63 -3.26
C TRP A 70 7.35 -5.52 -2.70
N GLU A 71 8.33 -5.61 -3.58
CA GLU A 71 9.70 -5.22 -3.32
C GLU A 71 10.02 -3.96 -4.11
N TRP A 72 10.85 -3.11 -3.53
CA TRP A 72 11.19 -1.82 -4.12
C TRP A 72 12.62 -1.42 -3.79
N LYS A 73 13.19 -0.64 -4.69
CA LYS A 73 14.51 -0.04 -4.56
C LYS A 73 14.45 1.40 -5.06
N LEU A 74 14.99 2.34 -4.31
CA LEU A 74 15.14 3.73 -4.71
C LEU A 74 16.57 3.99 -5.18
N SER A 75 16.74 4.97 -6.07
CA SER A 75 18.05 5.61 -6.22
C SER A 75 18.41 6.37 -4.94
N GLU A 76 19.66 6.78 -4.80
CA GLU A 76 20.07 7.70 -3.73
C GLU A 76 19.19 8.97 -3.75
N LYS A 77 18.78 9.42 -2.57
CA LYS A 77 17.80 10.50 -2.38
C LYS A 77 16.47 10.25 -3.12
N GLY A 78 16.13 9.00 -3.34
CA GLY A 78 14.91 8.64 -4.04
C GLY A 78 13.65 8.90 -3.20
N ASN A 79 12.58 9.25 -3.90
CA ASN A 79 11.24 9.47 -3.34
C ASN A 79 10.20 8.85 -4.25
N SER A 80 9.33 8.06 -3.69
CA SER A 80 8.22 7.40 -4.37
C SER A 80 7.14 7.00 -3.36
N GLY A 81 6.14 6.25 -3.79
CA GLY A 81 5.11 5.72 -2.89
C GLY A 81 4.09 4.87 -3.60
N ILE A 82 3.33 4.11 -2.82
CA ILE A 82 2.14 3.44 -3.32
C ILE A 82 0.91 4.03 -2.63
N LYS A 83 0.00 4.56 -3.45
CA LYS A 83 -1.31 5.01 -2.95
C LYS A 83 -2.35 3.93 -3.17
N TYR A 84 -3.28 3.85 -2.23
CA TYR A 84 -4.45 2.97 -2.28
C TYR A 84 -5.71 3.75 -1.93
N ARG A 85 -6.88 3.18 -2.23
CA ARG A 85 -8.16 3.92 -2.19
C ARG A 85 -8.10 5.19 -3.02
N VAL A 86 -7.39 5.14 -4.14
CA VAL A 86 -7.20 6.30 -5.01
C VAL A 86 -8.49 6.60 -5.74
N ARG A 87 -8.86 7.88 -5.72
CA ARG A 87 -9.93 8.48 -6.51
C ARG A 87 -9.51 9.84 -7.02
N GLN A 88 -10.27 10.34 -7.98
CA GLN A 88 -10.10 11.70 -8.45
C GLN A 88 -10.78 12.66 -7.48
N TYR A 89 -10.02 13.68 -7.05
CA TYR A 89 -10.48 14.81 -6.26
C TYR A 89 -10.18 16.08 -7.08
N ASP A 90 -11.21 16.72 -7.57
CA ASP A 90 -11.07 17.76 -8.59
C ASP A 90 -10.23 17.22 -9.77
N ASN A 91 -9.09 17.85 -10.05
CA ASN A 91 -8.17 17.44 -11.13
C ASN A 91 -6.97 16.61 -10.62
N SER A 92 -7.04 16.04 -9.41
CA SER A 92 -5.93 15.33 -8.80
C SER A 92 -6.30 13.92 -8.39
N TRP A 93 -5.43 12.95 -8.67
CA TRP A 93 -5.52 11.60 -8.14
C TRP A 93 -4.95 11.54 -6.72
N LEU A 94 -5.79 11.27 -5.74
CA LEU A 94 -5.40 11.20 -4.33
C LEU A 94 -5.88 9.89 -3.69
N GLY A 95 -5.11 9.42 -2.70
CA GLY A 95 -5.42 8.25 -1.89
C GLY A 95 -4.58 8.24 -0.63
N CYS A 96 -4.78 7.24 0.22
CA CYS A 96 -3.88 6.94 1.32
C CYS A 96 -2.55 6.45 0.76
N GLU A 97 -1.43 6.99 1.23
CA GLU A 97 -0.12 6.71 0.65
C GLU A 97 0.78 5.98 1.64
N TYR A 98 1.32 4.86 1.22
CA TYR A 98 2.50 4.27 1.82
C TYR A 98 3.71 4.99 1.26
N GLN A 99 4.43 5.74 2.10
CA GLN A 99 5.62 6.49 1.69
C GLN A 99 6.81 5.57 1.48
N MET A 100 7.57 5.83 0.42
CA MET A 100 8.87 5.23 0.12
C MET A 100 9.87 6.37 -0.07
N LEU A 101 10.86 6.47 0.82
CA LEU A 101 11.82 7.56 0.87
C LEU A 101 13.19 7.00 1.28
N ASP A 102 14.24 7.51 0.74
CA ASP A 102 15.59 7.30 1.26
C ASP A 102 15.80 8.26 2.44
N ASP A 103 15.22 7.91 3.60
CA ASP A 103 15.04 8.79 4.76
C ASP A 103 16.32 9.52 5.15
N GLU A 104 17.45 8.79 5.25
CA GLU A 104 18.73 9.32 5.69
C GLU A 104 19.30 10.35 4.71
N ASN A 105 19.41 9.97 3.42
CA ASN A 105 19.96 10.83 2.39
C ASN A 105 19.02 11.99 2.01
N TYR A 106 17.73 11.85 2.33
CA TYR A 106 16.74 12.91 2.18
C TYR A 106 16.74 13.89 3.36
N GLY A 107 17.40 13.52 4.48
CA GLY A 107 17.42 14.31 5.71
C GLY A 107 16.10 14.31 6.47
N THR A 108 15.34 13.23 6.34
CA THR A 108 14.03 13.06 6.98
C THR A 108 14.18 12.28 8.29
N ASP A 109 13.55 12.76 9.37
CA ASP A 109 13.42 11.97 10.59
C ASP A 109 12.64 10.68 10.28
N SER A 110 13.28 9.54 10.58
CA SER A 110 12.77 8.19 10.27
C SER A 110 11.42 7.85 10.88
N PHE A 111 10.95 8.62 11.84
CA PHE A 111 9.66 8.47 12.51
C PHE A 111 8.71 9.66 12.30
N SER A 112 8.97 10.48 11.29
CA SER A 112 8.08 11.57 10.93
C SER A 112 6.90 11.11 10.07
N LEU A 113 5.90 11.98 9.91
CA LEU A 113 4.74 11.77 9.04
C LEU A 113 5.11 11.59 7.55
N ASN A 114 6.32 11.95 7.15
CA ASN A 114 6.80 11.90 5.77
C ASN A 114 7.84 10.80 5.54
N ALA A 115 8.20 10.05 6.58
CA ALA A 115 9.19 8.99 6.50
C ALA A 115 8.66 7.73 5.81
N THR A 116 9.56 6.89 5.35
CA THR A 116 9.23 5.58 4.77
C THR A 116 8.33 4.76 5.69
N ALA A 117 7.35 4.08 5.08
CA ALA A 117 6.31 3.28 5.71
C ALA A 117 5.25 4.07 6.50
N SER A 118 5.34 5.41 6.61
CA SER A 118 4.24 6.22 7.13
C SER A 118 2.97 6.02 6.29
N LEU A 119 1.79 6.23 6.88
CA LEU A 119 0.66 6.68 6.10
C LEU A 119 0.83 8.18 5.93
N TYR A 120 1.40 8.56 4.79
CA TYR A 120 1.93 9.88 4.51
C TYR A 120 1.04 11.03 4.99
N ALA A 121 1.65 11.93 5.77
CA ALA A 121 1.01 13.09 6.37
C ALA A 121 -0.14 12.81 7.36
N ILE A 122 -0.37 11.53 7.75
CA ILE A 122 -1.45 11.13 8.65
C ILE A 122 -0.93 10.35 9.86
N TRP A 123 -0.21 9.23 9.65
CA TRP A 123 0.36 8.41 10.72
C TRP A 123 1.83 8.16 10.47
N GLU A 124 2.66 8.53 11.43
CA GLU A 124 4.07 8.22 11.50
C GLU A 124 4.30 6.71 11.64
N PRO A 125 5.40 6.17 11.10
CA PRO A 125 5.80 4.80 11.39
C PRO A 125 6.20 4.65 12.86
N SER A 126 6.06 3.45 13.39
CA SER A 126 6.42 3.10 14.77
C SER A 126 7.12 1.75 14.81
N GLY A 127 7.63 1.35 15.98
CA GLY A 127 8.26 0.04 16.15
C GLY A 127 9.73 0.03 15.77
N ASN A 128 10.23 -1.18 15.47
CA ASN A 128 11.64 -1.39 15.12
C ASN A 128 11.84 -1.26 13.61
N LYS A 129 12.02 -0.03 13.15
CA LYS A 129 12.15 0.27 11.73
C LYS A 129 13.54 -0.12 11.21
N VAL A 130 13.57 -1.07 10.29
CA VAL A 130 14.78 -1.43 9.52
C VAL A 130 14.53 -1.03 8.07
N LEU A 131 15.24 0.00 7.60
CA LEU A 131 15.19 0.49 6.22
C LEU A 131 16.55 0.25 5.56
N HIS A 132 16.56 -0.43 4.41
CA HIS A 132 17.74 -0.54 3.58
C HIS A 132 17.90 0.74 2.76
N PRO A 133 19.12 1.27 2.62
CA PRO A 133 19.37 2.57 1.97
C PRO A 133 19.10 2.55 0.46
N GLY A 134 19.20 3.73 -0.15
CA GLY A 134 19.16 3.88 -1.61
C GLY A 134 20.13 2.91 -2.30
N GLY A 135 19.67 2.26 -3.37
CA GLY A 135 20.40 1.20 -4.08
C GLY A 135 20.10 -0.22 -3.60
N GLU A 136 19.48 -0.41 -2.44
CA GLU A 136 19.15 -1.71 -1.88
C GLU A 136 17.64 -2.00 -1.94
N TRP A 137 17.29 -3.29 -2.01
CA TRP A 137 15.90 -3.75 -2.03
C TRP A 137 15.28 -3.76 -0.65
N ASN A 138 14.09 -3.19 -0.53
CA ASN A 138 13.20 -3.29 0.62
C ASN A 138 11.95 -4.08 0.24
N GLN A 139 11.34 -4.74 1.23
CA GLN A 139 10.05 -5.41 1.07
C GLN A 139 8.98 -4.65 1.87
N SER A 140 7.82 -4.48 1.29
CA SER A 140 6.71 -3.81 1.96
C SER A 140 5.39 -4.55 1.77
N GLN A 141 4.48 -4.29 2.71
CA GLN A 141 3.13 -4.83 2.65
C GLN A 141 2.13 -3.79 3.15
N ILE A 142 1.00 -3.70 2.45
CA ILE A 142 -0.20 -2.99 2.91
C ILE A 142 -1.29 -4.02 3.12
N ILE A 143 -1.96 -3.98 4.28
CA ILE A 143 -3.19 -4.74 4.52
C ILE A 143 -4.33 -3.74 4.72
N VAL A 144 -5.35 -3.84 3.87
CA VAL A 144 -6.59 -3.09 4.00
C VAL A 144 -7.72 -4.07 4.28
N ARG A 145 -8.39 -3.91 5.43
CA ARG A 145 -9.58 -4.71 5.75
C ARG A 145 -10.65 -3.85 6.41
N GLY A 146 -11.72 -3.60 5.70
CA GLY A 146 -12.72 -2.61 6.10
C GLY A 146 -12.06 -1.24 6.25
N ASN A 147 -12.11 -0.68 7.45
CA ASN A 147 -11.49 0.60 7.77
C ASN A 147 -10.11 0.46 8.45
N ARG A 148 -9.66 -0.76 8.74
CA ARG A 148 -8.33 -0.98 9.31
C ARG A 148 -7.30 -1.05 8.20
N VAL A 149 -6.20 -0.33 8.38
CA VAL A 149 -5.05 -0.32 7.48
C VAL A 149 -3.78 -0.59 8.27
N ARG A 150 -2.89 -1.39 7.69
CA ARG A 150 -1.60 -1.69 8.28
C ARG A 150 -0.52 -1.57 7.22
N HIS A 151 0.60 -0.98 7.60
CA HIS A 151 1.81 -0.90 6.79
C HIS A 151 2.90 -1.74 7.45
N TYR A 152 3.61 -2.51 6.64
CA TYR A 152 4.78 -3.27 7.07
C TYR A 152 5.98 -2.90 6.20
N LEU A 153 7.16 -2.86 6.82
CA LEU A 153 8.45 -2.67 6.18
C LEU A 153 9.39 -3.78 6.65
N ASN A 154 9.96 -4.54 5.71
CA ASN A 154 10.91 -5.63 5.97
C ASN A 154 10.44 -6.60 7.08
N GLY A 155 9.12 -6.90 7.09
CA GLY A 155 8.48 -7.80 8.04
C GLY A 155 7.94 -7.13 9.30
N GLU A 156 8.36 -5.91 9.62
CA GLU A 156 7.96 -5.19 10.83
C GLU A 156 6.72 -4.34 10.62
N LEU A 157 5.81 -4.33 11.60
CA LEU A 157 4.59 -3.51 11.59
C LEU A 157 4.94 -2.05 11.89
N MET A 158 4.71 -1.16 10.93
CA MET A 158 5.02 0.27 11.04
C MET A 158 3.79 1.12 11.38
N VAL A 159 2.64 0.83 10.75
CA VAL A 159 1.40 1.56 10.99
C VAL A 159 0.25 0.57 11.21
N ASP A 160 -0.57 0.80 12.22
CA ASP A 160 -1.85 0.12 12.44
C ASP A 160 -2.91 1.17 12.76
N GLY A 161 -3.70 1.54 11.77
CA GLY A 161 -4.63 2.64 11.87
C GLY A 161 -6.06 2.28 11.46
N ARG A 162 -7.03 3.10 11.89
CA ARG A 162 -8.44 2.94 11.53
C ARG A 162 -8.98 4.20 10.85
N ILE A 163 -9.14 4.15 9.54
CA ILE A 163 -9.72 5.22 8.72
C ILE A 163 -11.13 5.54 9.23
N GLY A 164 -11.45 6.84 9.33
CA GLY A 164 -12.74 7.32 9.83
C GLY A 164 -12.90 7.31 11.36
N SER A 165 -11.89 6.87 12.13
CA SER A 165 -11.85 7.00 13.59
C SER A 165 -11.77 8.47 14.02
N ARG A 166 -11.90 8.73 15.32
CA ARG A 166 -11.71 10.08 15.87
C ARG A 166 -10.29 10.58 15.62
N ASP A 167 -9.29 9.73 15.85
CA ASP A 167 -7.88 10.05 15.58
C ASP A 167 -7.64 10.37 14.10
N TRP A 168 -8.15 9.52 13.18
CA TRP A 168 -8.10 9.80 11.74
C TRP A 168 -8.63 11.18 11.38
N LYS A 169 -9.84 11.51 11.85
CA LYS A 169 -10.49 12.80 11.55
C LYS A 169 -9.68 13.98 12.07
N GLN A 170 -9.13 13.86 13.27
CA GLN A 170 -8.29 14.88 13.87
C GLN A 170 -7.00 15.10 13.07
N ARG A 171 -6.31 14.00 12.69
CA ARG A 171 -5.08 14.07 11.90
C ARG A 171 -5.31 14.60 10.49
N VAL A 172 -6.37 14.20 9.82
CA VAL A 172 -6.74 14.75 8.50
C VAL A 172 -7.01 16.25 8.60
N ALA A 173 -7.72 16.72 9.63
CA ALA A 173 -7.99 18.14 9.84
C ALA A 173 -6.73 18.98 10.08
N GLN A 174 -5.64 18.38 10.56
CA GLN A 174 -4.34 19.03 10.77
C GLN A 174 -3.37 18.85 9.58
N SER A 175 -3.71 17.99 8.61
CA SER A 175 -2.85 17.66 7.47
C SER A 175 -3.09 18.57 6.26
N LYS A 176 -2.26 18.40 5.25
CA LYS A 176 -2.46 19.01 3.92
C LYS A 176 -3.77 18.59 3.24
N PHE A 177 -4.42 17.53 3.73
CA PHE A 177 -5.68 17.01 3.19
C PHE A 177 -6.93 17.60 3.84
N LYS A 178 -6.80 18.56 4.78
CA LYS A 178 -7.90 19.16 5.54
C LYS A 178 -9.04 19.69 4.68
N ASN A 179 -8.74 20.18 3.49
CA ASN A 179 -9.71 20.72 2.54
C ASN A 179 -10.18 19.70 1.49
N ARG A 180 -9.79 18.41 1.61
CA ARG A 180 -10.19 17.32 0.70
C ARG A 180 -11.33 16.54 1.34
N GLN A 181 -12.57 16.92 1.02
CA GLN A 181 -13.76 16.31 1.59
C GLN A 181 -13.76 14.79 1.32
N GLY A 182 -13.94 14.00 2.37
CA GLY A 182 -14.01 12.55 2.28
C GLY A 182 -12.67 11.86 1.97
N PHE A 183 -11.52 12.54 2.14
CA PHE A 183 -10.20 11.95 1.91
C PHE A 183 -10.05 10.58 2.62
N GLY A 184 -9.71 9.55 1.86
CA GLY A 184 -9.51 8.17 2.32
C GLY A 184 -10.77 7.42 2.79
N MET A 185 -11.94 8.07 2.80
CA MET A 185 -13.18 7.47 3.31
C MET A 185 -13.87 6.50 2.35
N ASN A 186 -13.51 6.52 1.07
CA ASN A 186 -14.01 5.55 0.11
C ASN A 186 -13.53 4.14 0.46
N ARG A 187 -14.40 3.16 0.25
CA ARG A 187 -14.15 1.76 0.62
C ARG A 187 -13.29 1.02 -0.38
N ASP A 188 -13.35 1.41 -1.60
CA ASP A 188 -12.63 0.89 -2.76
C ASP A 188 -11.92 2.02 -3.50
N GLY A 189 -10.97 1.68 -4.32
CA GLY A 189 -10.27 2.62 -5.17
C GLY A 189 -9.12 1.97 -5.92
N LEU A 190 -8.48 2.75 -6.76
CA LEU A 190 -7.33 2.31 -7.53
C LEU A 190 -6.08 2.20 -6.64
N ILE A 191 -5.13 1.41 -7.09
CA ILE A 191 -3.73 1.45 -6.63
C ILE A 191 -2.98 2.39 -7.55
N MET A 192 -2.07 3.20 -6.99
CA MET A 192 -1.28 4.14 -7.77
C MET A 192 0.18 4.06 -7.34
N LEU A 193 1.08 3.92 -8.31
CA LEU A 193 2.51 4.12 -8.11
C LEU A 193 2.83 5.58 -8.40
N THR A 194 3.58 6.22 -7.50
CA THR A 194 3.93 7.65 -7.60
C THR A 194 5.35 7.83 -8.13
N GLU A 195 5.57 8.94 -8.81
CA GLU A 195 6.85 9.38 -9.33
C GLU A 195 7.15 10.78 -8.76
N HIS A 196 8.40 10.99 -8.33
CA HIS A 196 8.88 12.26 -7.75
C HIS A 196 10.25 12.69 -8.27
N GLY A 197 10.56 12.33 -9.51
CA GLY A 197 11.77 12.80 -10.22
C GLY A 197 12.96 11.83 -10.19
N ASN A 198 12.97 10.86 -9.29
CA ASN A 198 14.07 9.92 -9.12
C ASN A 198 13.73 8.52 -9.66
N PRO A 199 14.73 7.78 -10.21
CA PRO A 199 14.53 6.39 -10.56
C PRO A 199 14.10 5.53 -9.38
N THR A 200 13.09 4.67 -9.63
CA THR A 200 12.54 3.72 -8.66
C THR A 200 12.27 2.39 -9.34
N TRP A 201 12.64 1.30 -8.68
CA TRP A 201 12.41 -0.05 -9.16
C TRP A 201 11.40 -0.77 -8.27
N PHE A 202 10.50 -1.52 -8.92
CA PHE A 202 9.49 -2.34 -8.27
C PHE A 202 9.56 -3.76 -8.83
N ARG A 203 9.38 -4.77 -7.99
CA ARG A 203 9.21 -6.16 -8.42
C ARG A 203 8.29 -6.91 -7.46
N ASN A 204 7.84 -8.09 -7.87
CA ASN A 204 6.97 -8.95 -7.05
C ASN A 204 5.72 -8.21 -6.52
N VAL A 205 5.13 -7.33 -7.35
CA VAL A 205 3.94 -6.57 -6.99
C VAL A 205 2.72 -7.49 -7.08
N VAL A 206 2.27 -7.95 -5.92
CA VAL A 206 1.20 -8.95 -5.82
C VAL A 206 0.08 -8.44 -4.94
N ILE A 207 -1.15 -8.52 -5.43
CA ILE A 207 -2.35 -8.21 -4.67
C ILE A 207 -3.17 -9.47 -4.41
N THR A 208 -3.58 -9.68 -3.16
CA THR A 208 -4.50 -10.73 -2.75
C THR A 208 -5.77 -10.08 -2.25
N GLU A 209 -6.86 -10.21 -3.00
CA GLU A 209 -8.17 -9.73 -2.57
C GLU A 209 -8.70 -10.61 -1.43
N LEU A 210 -9.19 -9.97 -0.38
CA LEU A 210 -9.71 -10.65 0.80
C LEU A 210 -11.23 -10.78 0.67
N GLY A 211 -11.71 -12.00 0.75
CA GLY A 211 -13.15 -12.30 0.78
C GLY A 211 -13.85 -11.65 1.99
N PRO A 212 -15.18 -11.60 1.98
CA PRO A 212 -15.96 -11.09 3.10
C PRO A 212 -15.60 -11.81 4.40
N LEU A 213 -15.64 -11.10 5.53
CA LEU A 213 -15.52 -11.73 6.85
C LEU A 213 -16.69 -12.68 7.01
N THR A 214 -16.44 -13.99 6.92
CA THR A 214 -17.43 -14.97 7.33
C THR A 214 -17.59 -14.83 8.85
N SER A 215 -18.76 -14.33 9.30
CA SER A 215 -19.12 -14.41 10.70
C SER A 215 -19.31 -15.91 11.01
N VAL A 216 -18.33 -16.51 11.66
CA VAL A 216 -18.55 -17.78 12.34
C VAL A 216 -19.52 -17.44 13.47
N ARG A 217 -20.83 -17.67 13.25
CA ARG A 217 -21.77 -17.68 14.36
C ARG A 217 -21.34 -18.86 15.25
N PRO A 218 -21.03 -18.66 16.53
CA PRO A 218 -20.87 -19.79 17.42
C PRO A 218 -22.19 -20.56 17.37
N THR A 219 -22.10 -21.78 16.90
CA THR A 219 -23.20 -22.73 17.09
C THR A 219 -23.36 -22.87 18.60
N LEU A 220 -24.38 -22.23 19.16
CA LEU A 220 -24.85 -22.50 20.51
C LEU A 220 -25.22 -23.96 20.55
N GLY A 221 -24.28 -24.80 21.02
CA GLY A 221 -24.54 -26.17 21.33
C GLY A 221 -25.72 -26.22 22.35
N TRP A 222 -26.78 -26.87 21.98
CA TRP A 222 -27.90 -27.14 22.83
C TRP A 222 -27.40 -27.85 24.09
N CYS A 223 -27.36 -27.11 25.19
CA CYS A 223 -27.21 -27.70 26.50
C CYS A 223 -28.51 -28.49 26.76
N ARG A 224 -28.47 -29.82 26.56
CA ARG A 224 -29.55 -30.70 27.03
C ARG A 224 -29.62 -30.54 28.55
N LYS A 225 -30.76 -30.03 29.04
CA LYS A 225 -31.17 -30.18 30.43
C LYS A 225 -31.21 -31.68 30.71
N MET A 226 -30.33 -32.15 31.56
CA MET A 226 -30.57 -33.40 32.28
C MET A 226 -31.43 -33.02 33.48
N GLU A 227 -32.66 -33.44 33.44
CA GLU A 227 -33.55 -33.52 34.61
C GLU A 227 -33.11 -34.73 35.45
N PHE A 228 -32.88 -34.47 36.73
CA PHE A 228 -32.99 -35.43 37.81
C PHE A 228 -33.79 -34.78 38.94
#